data_52e80d190fe16a31112df91d6213c073
#
_entry.id   52e80d190fe16a31112df91d6213c073
#
_cell.length_a   1.000
_cell.length_b   1.000
_cell.length_c   1.000
_cell.angle_alpha   90.00
_cell.angle_beta   90.00
_cell.angle_gamma   90.00
#
_symmetry.space_group_name_H-M   'P 1'
#
loop_
_entity.id
_entity.type
_entity.pdbx_description
1 polymer ?
#
loop_
_entity_poly.entity_id
_entity_poly.type
_entity_poly.pdbx_seq_one_letter_code
_entity_poly.pdbx_strand_id
1 'polypeptide(L)'
;MDIKKVTGVYFSPAGSTKTVVETTVDELARLFKAECRYISLNTPSDRAQEYQFAPDELVVFGCPVYAGRLPNKISPDFARCLHGEGTPAVALVTYGGRAYDNALAEMCELLTKNNFKPAAGGAFLCRHVFSDKLAAGRPDAADLSELRMLAQDAALKLRNGGEI
;
A
#
# COMPACT_ATOMS: atom_id res chain seq x y z
N MET A 1 15.06 -13.00 5.37
CA MET A 1 14.69 -11.79 6.14
C MET A 1 13.63 -12.14 7.17
N ASP A 2 13.85 -11.76 8.40
CA ASP A 2 12.94 -12.06 9.50
C ASP A 2 12.03 -10.86 9.76
N ILE A 3 10.81 -10.93 9.25
CA ILE A 3 9.81 -9.87 9.40
C ILE A 3 9.02 -10.12 10.68
N LYS A 4 9.06 -9.17 11.60
CA LYS A 4 8.41 -9.28 12.92
C LYS A 4 7.06 -8.58 12.97
N LYS A 5 6.84 -7.61 12.10
CA LYS A 5 5.61 -6.81 12.07
C LYS A 5 5.28 -6.45 10.63
N VAL A 6 3.99 -6.54 10.28
CA VAL A 6 3.46 -6.06 9.00
C VAL A 6 2.50 -4.91 9.29
N THR A 7 2.81 -3.74 8.76
CA THR A 7 2.03 -2.53 8.99
C THR A 7 1.39 -2.08 7.69
N GLY A 8 0.08 -1.91 7.70
CA GLY A 8 -0.65 -1.30 6.59
C GLY A 8 -0.79 0.20 6.83
N VAL A 9 -0.42 1.00 5.83
CA VAL A 9 -0.54 2.45 5.85
C VAL A 9 -1.37 2.87 4.64
N TYR A 10 -2.44 3.60 4.86
CA TYR A 10 -3.34 3.92 3.77
C TYR A 10 -3.98 5.30 3.89
N PHE A 11 -4.25 5.89 2.73
CA PHE A 11 -5.21 6.97 2.57
C PHE A 11 -6.41 6.38 1.83
N SER A 12 -7.57 6.31 2.49
CA SER A 12 -8.74 5.59 1.96
C SER A 12 -10.06 6.30 2.30
N PRO A 13 -10.32 7.45 1.67
CA PRO A 13 -11.55 8.20 1.97
C PRO A 13 -12.82 7.44 1.61
N ALA A 14 -12.78 6.54 0.62
CA ALA A 14 -13.94 5.74 0.20
C ALA A 14 -13.97 4.32 0.79
N GLY A 15 -12.91 3.89 1.48
CA GLY A 15 -12.84 2.58 2.13
C GLY A 15 -12.25 1.46 1.29
N SER A 16 -12.21 1.58 -0.04
CA SER A 16 -11.73 0.51 -0.93
C SER A 16 -10.22 0.25 -0.78
N THR A 17 -9.43 1.31 -0.69
CA THR A 17 -7.99 1.19 -0.50
C THR A 17 -7.67 0.51 0.83
N LYS A 18 -8.43 0.83 1.88
CA LYS A 18 -8.31 0.19 3.18
C LYS A 18 -8.50 -1.32 3.07
N THR A 19 -9.53 -1.77 2.37
CA THR A 19 -9.81 -3.19 2.14
C THR A 19 -8.65 -3.88 1.43
N VAL A 20 -8.11 -3.25 0.40
CA VAL A 20 -6.98 -3.77 -0.37
C VAL A 20 -5.74 -3.91 0.52
N VAL A 21 -5.44 -2.89 1.30
CA VAL A 21 -4.28 -2.91 2.22
C VAL A 21 -4.46 -3.95 3.31
N GLU A 22 -5.63 -4.01 3.94
CA GLU A 22 -5.88 -4.96 5.03
C GLU A 22 -5.78 -6.41 4.56
N THR A 23 -6.33 -6.73 3.39
CA THR A 23 -6.24 -8.07 2.81
C THR A 23 -4.78 -8.48 2.59
N THR A 24 -3.97 -7.57 2.07
CA THR A 24 -2.54 -7.82 1.82
C THR A 24 -1.77 -7.98 3.12
N VAL A 25 -2.01 -7.12 4.10
CA VAL A 25 -1.38 -7.18 5.42
C VAL A 25 -1.72 -8.50 6.13
N ASP A 26 -2.99 -8.90 6.13
CA ASP A 26 -3.42 -10.12 6.79
C ASP A 26 -2.70 -11.34 6.20
N GLU A 27 -2.59 -11.42 4.88
CA GLU A 27 -1.90 -12.53 4.22
C GLU A 27 -0.40 -12.52 4.51
N LEU A 28 0.24 -11.36 4.45
CA LEU A 28 1.68 -11.24 4.75
C LEU A 28 1.97 -11.57 6.21
N ALA A 29 1.14 -11.10 7.12
CA ALA A 29 1.29 -11.40 8.55
C ALA A 29 1.16 -12.90 8.81
N ARG A 30 0.23 -13.56 8.14
CA ARG A 30 0.07 -15.01 8.22
C ARG A 30 1.33 -15.74 7.72
N LEU A 31 1.86 -15.31 6.58
CA LEU A 31 3.03 -15.94 5.96
C LEU A 31 4.31 -15.77 6.78
N PHE A 32 4.49 -14.63 7.40
CA PHE A 32 5.67 -14.34 8.24
C PHE A 32 5.46 -14.65 9.71
N LYS A 33 4.25 -15.04 10.14
CA LYS A 33 3.88 -15.21 11.54
C LYS A 33 4.20 -13.96 12.35
N ALA A 34 3.83 -12.81 11.80
CA ALA A 34 4.15 -11.49 12.32
C ALA A 34 2.91 -10.81 12.88
N GLU A 35 3.13 -9.78 13.68
CA GLU A 35 2.06 -8.93 14.18
C GLU A 35 1.52 -8.03 13.05
N CYS A 36 0.23 -7.71 13.13
CA CYS A 36 -0.41 -6.75 12.23
C CYS A 36 -0.57 -5.40 12.92
N ARG A 37 -0.39 -4.33 12.16
CA ARG A 37 -0.69 -2.98 12.59
C ARG A 37 -1.25 -2.19 11.42
N TYR A 38 -2.16 -1.24 11.70
CA TYR A 38 -2.79 -0.41 10.67
C TYR A 38 -2.69 1.05 11.04
N ILE A 39 -2.31 1.89 10.07
CA ILE A 39 -2.20 3.33 10.22
C ILE A 39 -3.06 3.98 9.13
N SER A 40 -4.11 4.68 9.54
CA SER A 40 -4.91 5.50 8.64
C SER A 40 -4.28 6.88 8.51
N LEU A 41 -4.16 7.37 7.29
CA LEU A 41 -3.72 8.73 6.99
C LEU A 41 -4.87 9.57 6.42
N ASN A 42 -6.11 9.24 6.78
CA ASN A 42 -7.30 9.87 6.19
C ASN A 42 -7.50 11.33 6.62
N THR A 43 -7.06 11.70 7.81
CA THR A 43 -7.26 13.05 8.33
C THR A 43 -5.98 13.89 8.30
N PRO A 44 -6.07 15.23 8.24
CA PRO A 44 -4.89 16.09 8.37
C PRO A 44 -4.13 15.86 9.68
N SER A 45 -4.83 15.56 10.77
CA SER A 45 -4.24 15.24 12.06
C SER A 45 -3.38 13.97 11.99
N ASP A 46 -3.85 12.94 11.28
CA ASP A 46 -3.09 11.71 11.08
C ASP A 46 -1.79 11.99 10.31
N ARG A 47 -1.85 12.85 9.30
CA ARG A 47 -0.71 13.19 8.44
C ARG A 47 0.24 14.22 9.07
N ALA A 48 -0.17 14.86 10.15
CA ALA A 48 0.67 15.80 10.88
C ALA A 48 1.69 15.11 11.80
N GLN A 49 1.50 13.84 12.07
CA GLN A 49 2.40 13.02 12.88
C GLN A 49 3.53 12.46 12.01
N GLU A 50 4.61 12.03 12.63
CA GLU A 50 5.69 11.34 11.95
C GLU A 50 5.69 9.87 12.36
N TYR A 51 5.95 8.99 11.39
CA TYR A 51 5.93 7.54 11.57
C TYR A 51 7.29 6.98 11.16
N GLN A 52 7.93 6.24 12.08
CA GLN A 52 9.21 5.60 11.87
C GLN A 52 9.01 4.09 11.74
N PHE A 53 9.71 3.48 10.81
CA PHE A 53 9.60 2.04 10.54
C PHE A 53 10.98 1.39 10.61
N ALA A 54 11.05 0.26 11.29
CA ALA A 54 12.30 -0.47 11.50
C ALA A 54 12.66 -1.35 10.29
N PRO A 55 13.94 -1.77 10.16
CA PRO A 55 14.33 -2.65 9.05
C PRO A 55 13.66 -4.02 9.05
N ASP A 56 13.18 -4.50 10.20
CA ASP A 56 12.49 -5.79 10.33
C ASP A 56 10.97 -5.69 10.27
N GLU A 57 10.44 -4.53 9.88
CA GLU A 57 9.03 -4.35 9.53
C GLU A 57 8.84 -4.49 8.03
N LEU A 58 7.65 -4.91 7.64
CA LEU A 58 7.19 -4.86 6.25
C LEU A 58 6.00 -3.92 6.19
N VAL A 59 6.07 -2.91 5.35
CA VAL A 59 5.03 -1.89 5.26
C VAL A 59 4.28 -2.01 3.94
N VAL A 60 2.96 -2.07 4.03
CA VAL A 60 2.06 -2.11 2.87
C VAL A 60 1.40 -0.75 2.75
N PHE A 61 1.72 -0.03 1.68
CA PHE A 61 1.15 1.29 1.42
C PHE A 61 0.03 1.21 0.41
N GLY A 62 -1.05 1.92 0.68
CA GLY A 62 -2.17 2.02 -0.24
C GLY A 62 -2.66 3.44 -0.40
N CYS A 63 -2.96 3.82 -1.64
CA CYS A 63 -3.44 5.15 -1.99
C CYS A 63 -4.29 5.08 -3.26
N PRO A 64 -5.41 5.84 -3.34
CA PRO A 64 -6.18 5.90 -4.57
C PRO A 64 -5.47 6.74 -5.64
N VAL A 65 -5.83 6.49 -6.89
CA VAL A 65 -5.36 7.25 -8.03
C VAL A 65 -6.35 8.38 -8.34
N TYR A 66 -5.86 9.62 -8.36
CA TYR A 66 -6.64 10.78 -8.77
C TYR A 66 -5.99 11.38 -10.03
N ALA A 67 -6.73 11.43 -11.13
CA ALA A 67 -6.26 11.95 -12.41
C ALA A 67 -4.95 11.28 -12.87
N GLY A 68 -4.85 9.96 -12.70
CA GLY A 68 -3.70 9.14 -13.11
C GLY A 68 -2.48 9.24 -12.21
N ARG A 69 -2.57 9.97 -11.10
CA ARG A 69 -1.45 10.21 -10.18
C ARG A 69 -1.89 10.05 -8.73
N LEU A 70 -0.94 10.02 -7.80
CA LEU A 70 -1.24 10.13 -6.38
C LEU A 70 -1.91 11.48 -6.11
N PRO A 71 -2.78 11.59 -5.09
CA PRO A 71 -3.45 12.86 -4.77
C PRO A 71 -2.45 13.98 -4.51
N ASN A 72 -2.53 15.07 -5.27
CA ASN A 72 -1.57 16.19 -5.22
C ASN A 72 -1.43 16.83 -3.84
N LYS A 73 -2.52 16.86 -3.07
CA LYS A 73 -2.51 17.48 -1.73
C LYS A 73 -2.02 16.53 -0.66
N ILE A 74 -2.00 15.25 -0.95
CA ILE A 74 -1.72 14.19 0.03
C ILE A 74 -0.28 13.68 -0.10
N SER A 75 0.23 13.54 -1.34
CA SER A 75 1.56 12.98 -1.55
C SER A 75 2.69 13.76 -0.84
N PRO A 76 2.67 15.10 -0.75
CA PRO A 76 3.67 15.81 0.05
C PRO A 76 3.60 15.47 1.54
N ASP A 77 2.40 15.22 2.07
CA ASP A 77 2.24 14.80 3.47
C ASP A 77 2.85 13.42 3.70
N PHE A 78 2.65 12.48 2.77
CA PHE A 78 3.27 11.17 2.85
C PHE A 78 4.80 11.27 2.85
N ALA A 79 5.35 12.10 1.97
CA ALA A 79 6.79 12.32 1.87
C ALA A 79 7.37 12.90 3.18
N ARG A 80 6.59 13.69 3.90
CA ARG A 80 7.02 14.30 5.15
C ARG A 80 6.88 13.39 6.36
N CYS A 81 5.81 12.58 6.42
CA CYS A 81 5.46 11.87 7.64
C CYS A 81 5.94 10.42 7.71
N LEU A 82 6.36 9.83 6.60
CA LEU A 82 6.73 8.41 6.55
C LEU A 82 8.24 8.24 6.42
N HIS A 83 8.86 7.54 7.36
CA HIS A 83 10.32 7.38 7.42
C HIS A 83 10.70 5.91 7.61
N GLY A 84 11.39 5.34 6.61
CA GLY A 84 11.93 3.98 6.68
C GLY A 84 13.41 3.96 7.06
N GLU A 85 13.91 2.77 7.30
CA GLU A 85 15.33 2.48 7.59
C GLU A 85 15.80 1.29 6.75
N GLY A 86 15.67 1.41 5.42
CA GLY A 86 15.84 0.27 4.55
C GLY A 86 14.68 -0.72 4.67
N THR A 87 13.53 -0.25 5.14
CA THR A 87 12.34 -1.04 5.42
C THR A 87 11.73 -1.58 4.13
N PRO A 88 11.50 -2.90 4.03
CA PRO A 88 10.82 -3.45 2.84
C PRO A 88 9.37 -2.97 2.78
N ALA A 89 8.88 -2.77 1.57
CA ALA A 89 7.55 -2.22 1.34
C ALA A 89 6.84 -2.89 0.17
N VAL A 90 5.52 -2.89 0.24
CA VAL A 90 4.63 -3.26 -0.86
C VAL A 90 3.82 -2.01 -1.20
N ALA A 91 3.80 -1.63 -2.47
CA ALA A 91 3.10 -0.44 -2.93
C ALA A 91 1.82 -0.82 -3.68
N LEU A 92 0.68 -0.34 -3.21
CA LEU A 92 -0.61 -0.62 -3.80
C LEU A 92 -1.31 0.70 -4.17
N VAL A 93 -1.81 0.78 -5.40
CA VAL A 93 -2.67 1.87 -5.81
C VAL A 93 -4.02 1.32 -6.24
N THR A 94 -5.08 2.07 -5.98
CA THR A 94 -6.44 1.68 -6.35
C THR A 94 -7.01 2.70 -7.32
N TYR A 95 -7.70 2.24 -8.35
CA TYR A 95 -8.29 3.09 -9.37
C TYR A 95 -9.71 2.61 -9.69
N GLY A 96 -10.54 3.53 -10.18
CA GLY A 96 -11.93 3.22 -10.47
C GLY A 96 -12.27 3.51 -11.93
N GLY A 97 -12.18 2.56 -12.81
CA GLY A 97 -12.62 2.68 -14.19
C GLY A 97 -11.69 3.43 -15.15
N ARG A 98 -10.67 4.14 -14.68
CA ARG A 98 -9.63 4.78 -15.48
C ARG A 98 -8.30 4.10 -15.24
N ALA A 99 -7.39 4.25 -16.19
CA ALA A 99 -6.03 3.75 -16.01
C ALA A 99 -5.33 4.45 -14.83
N TYR A 100 -4.39 3.77 -14.22
CA TYR A 100 -3.64 4.31 -13.08
C TYR A 100 -2.40 5.11 -13.50
N ASP A 101 -2.10 5.16 -14.78
CA ASP A 101 -0.98 5.91 -15.39
C ASP A 101 0.33 5.78 -14.60
N ASN A 102 0.83 6.87 -14.04
CA ASN A 102 2.11 6.90 -13.32
C ASN A 102 1.99 6.76 -11.80
N ALA A 103 0.79 6.53 -11.26
CA ALA A 103 0.58 6.55 -9.81
C ALA A 103 1.41 5.50 -9.08
N LEU A 104 1.49 4.28 -9.60
CA LEU A 104 2.27 3.23 -8.96
C LEU A 104 3.77 3.55 -8.97
N ALA A 105 4.29 4.03 -10.10
CA ALA A 105 5.69 4.45 -10.20
C ALA A 105 5.98 5.63 -9.25
N GLU A 106 5.07 6.57 -9.17
CA GLU A 106 5.16 7.72 -8.26
C GLU A 106 5.23 7.27 -6.80
N MET A 107 4.40 6.31 -6.40
CA MET A 107 4.42 5.76 -5.04
C MET A 107 5.74 5.05 -4.75
N CYS A 108 6.22 4.21 -5.66
CA CYS A 108 7.49 3.52 -5.48
C CYS A 108 8.66 4.49 -5.35
N GLU A 109 8.66 5.55 -6.15
CA GLU A 109 9.68 6.60 -6.08
C GLU A 109 9.64 7.35 -4.75
N LEU A 110 8.45 7.72 -4.27
CA LEU A 110 8.27 8.37 -2.98
C LEU A 110 8.79 7.48 -1.84
N LEU A 111 8.44 6.21 -1.86
CA LEU A 111 8.89 5.26 -0.84
C LEU A 111 10.41 5.08 -0.86
N THR A 112 11.00 4.99 -2.04
CA THR A 112 12.45 4.86 -2.18
C THR A 112 13.18 6.07 -1.63
N LYS A 113 12.68 7.27 -1.89
CA LYS A 113 13.26 8.51 -1.35
C LYS A 113 13.16 8.59 0.17
N ASN A 114 12.19 7.90 0.76
CA ASN A 114 11.97 7.89 2.21
C ASN A 114 12.58 6.67 2.89
N ASN A 115 13.58 6.04 2.26
CA ASN A 115 14.34 4.90 2.78
C ASN A 115 13.53 3.61 2.93
N PHE A 116 12.52 3.41 2.10
CA PHE A 116 11.85 2.13 1.95
C PHE A 116 12.42 1.41 0.73
N LYS A 117 12.27 0.09 0.72
CA LYS A 117 12.69 -0.77 -0.40
C LYS A 117 11.46 -1.49 -0.95
N PRO A 118 10.81 -0.97 -2.00
CA PRO A 118 9.66 -1.65 -2.59
C PRO A 118 10.05 -3.04 -3.09
N ALA A 119 9.39 -4.06 -2.56
CA ALA A 119 9.61 -5.46 -2.95
C ALA A 119 8.55 -5.96 -3.91
N ALA A 120 7.39 -5.32 -3.94
CA ALA A 120 6.30 -5.63 -4.85
C ALA A 120 5.38 -4.43 -4.98
N GLY A 121 4.59 -4.42 -6.03
CA GLY A 121 3.59 -3.38 -6.22
C GLY A 121 2.49 -3.83 -7.16
N GLY A 122 1.34 -3.20 -7.07
CA GLY A 122 0.20 -3.50 -7.91
C GLY A 122 -0.83 -2.39 -7.94
N ALA A 123 -1.63 -2.40 -9.02
CA ALA A 123 -2.74 -1.48 -9.21
C ALA A 123 -4.03 -2.30 -9.28
N PHE A 124 -5.03 -1.91 -8.52
CA PHE A 124 -6.26 -2.67 -8.36
C PHE A 124 -7.49 -1.82 -8.67
N LEU A 125 -8.41 -2.39 -9.44
CA LEU A 125 -9.66 -1.73 -9.77
C LEU A 125 -10.58 -1.77 -8.55
N CYS A 126 -11.07 -0.59 -8.16
CA CYS A 126 -11.97 -0.43 -7.02
C CYS A 126 -13.10 0.53 -7.39
N ARG A 127 -14.07 0.68 -6.48
CA ARG A 127 -15.14 1.64 -6.69
C ARG A 127 -14.57 3.06 -6.82
N HIS A 128 -14.97 3.77 -7.87
CA HIS A 128 -14.54 5.15 -8.09
C HIS A 128 -15.13 6.07 -7.02
N VAL A 129 -14.31 6.94 -6.43
CA VAL A 129 -14.71 7.80 -5.32
C VAL A 129 -15.82 8.80 -5.71
N PHE A 130 -15.89 9.19 -6.98
CA PHE A 130 -16.86 10.16 -7.49
C PHE A 130 -18.03 9.53 -8.25
N SER A 131 -18.09 8.21 -8.36
CA SER A 131 -19.14 7.52 -9.08
C SER A 131 -19.35 6.11 -8.56
N ASP A 132 -20.53 5.83 -8.02
CA ASP A 132 -20.88 4.51 -7.54
C ASP A 132 -21.12 3.50 -8.67
N LYS A 133 -21.23 3.99 -9.93
CA LYS A 133 -21.48 3.13 -11.08
C LYS A 133 -20.21 2.56 -11.70
N LEU A 134 -19.07 3.26 -11.57
CA LEU A 134 -17.79 2.80 -12.10
C LEU A 134 -17.17 1.81 -11.13
N ALA A 135 -16.87 0.61 -11.63
CA ALA A 135 -16.28 -0.47 -10.86
C ALA A 135 -17.06 -0.83 -9.58
N ALA A 136 -18.39 -0.69 -9.62
CA ALA A 136 -19.25 -1.06 -8.48
C ALA A 136 -19.03 -2.52 -8.09
N GLY A 137 -18.94 -2.79 -6.78
CA GLY A 137 -18.67 -4.12 -6.27
C GLY A 137 -17.20 -4.54 -6.27
N ARG A 138 -16.30 -3.66 -6.66
CA ARG A 138 -14.85 -3.92 -6.62
C ARG A 138 -14.21 -3.24 -5.40
N PRO A 139 -13.23 -3.83 -4.70
CA PRO A 139 -12.64 -5.15 -5.03
C PRO A 139 -13.61 -6.29 -4.74
N ASP A 140 -13.66 -7.27 -5.64
CA ASP A 140 -14.47 -8.48 -5.49
C ASP A 140 -13.59 -9.67 -5.00
N ALA A 141 -14.17 -10.87 -4.94
CA ALA A 141 -13.46 -12.06 -4.49
C ALA A 141 -12.24 -12.40 -5.37
N ALA A 142 -12.32 -12.16 -6.69
CA ALA A 142 -11.20 -12.39 -7.61
C ALA A 142 -10.07 -11.38 -7.35
N ASP A 143 -10.40 -10.13 -7.11
CA ASP A 143 -9.42 -9.08 -6.77
C ASP A 143 -8.70 -9.39 -5.45
N LEU A 144 -9.43 -9.85 -4.45
CA LEU A 144 -8.85 -10.23 -3.16
C LEU A 144 -7.93 -11.45 -3.28
N SER A 145 -8.27 -12.40 -4.17
CA SER A 145 -7.41 -13.54 -4.47
C SER A 145 -6.11 -13.08 -5.13
N GLU A 146 -6.16 -12.14 -6.08
CA GLU A 146 -4.96 -11.57 -6.71
C GLU A 146 -4.07 -10.85 -5.69
N LEU A 147 -4.66 -10.15 -4.72
CA LEU A 147 -3.91 -9.52 -3.64
C LEU A 147 -3.17 -10.54 -2.79
N ARG A 148 -3.80 -11.67 -2.48
CA ARG A 148 -3.14 -12.75 -1.74
C ARG A 148 -1.99 -13.36 -2.52
N MET A 149 -2.14 -13.50 -3.83
CA MET A 149 -1.06 -13.97 -4.70
C MET A 149 0.10 -12.98 -4.74
N LEU A 150 -0.19 -11.68 -4.83
CA LEU A 150 0.83 -10.64 -4.76
C LEU A 150 1.59 -10.70 -3.43
N ALA A 151 0.86 -10.90 -2.33
CA ALA A 151 1.46 -11.03 -1.01
C ALA A 151 2.37 -12.25 -0.92
N GLN A 152 1.94 -13.38 -1.48
CA GLN A 152 2.75 -14.61 -1.53
C GLN A 152 4.03 -14.41 -2.33
N ASP A 153 3.95 -13.75 -3.48
CA ASP A 153 5.12 -13.46 -4.31
C ASP A 153 6.09 -12.51 -3.59
N ALA A 154 5.56 -11.49 -2.93
CA ALA A 154 6.38 -10.56 -2.14
C ALA A 154 7.09 -11.28 -0.99
N ALA A 155 6.38 -12.15 -0.27
CA ALA A 155 6.96 -12.94 0.81
C ALA A 155 8.08 -13.84 0.32
N LEU A 156 7.89 -14.48 -0.83
CA LEU A 156 8.90 -15.35 -1.42
C LEU A 156 10.17 -14.58 -1.79
N LYS A 157 10.01 -13.41 -2.41
CA LYS A 157 11.14 -12.53 -2.76
C LYS A 157 11.92 -12.10 -1.52
N LEU A 158 11.22 -11.71 -0.47
CA LEU A 158 11.84 -11.23 0.77
C LEU A 158 12.58 -12.36 1.50
N ARG A 159 12.02 -13.57 1.53
CA ARG A 159 12.65 -14.74 2.13
C ARG A 159 13.92 -15.15 1.41
N ASN A 160 13.96 -14.96 0.09
CA ASN A 160 15.11 -15.30 -0.74
C ASN A 160 16.15 -14.16 -0.80
N GLY A 161 15.93 -13.05 -0.09
CA GLY A 161 16.80 -11.89 -0.13
C GLY A 161 16.76 -11.16 -1.48
N GLY A 162 15.73 -11.43 -2.30
CA GLY A 162 15.61 -10.82 -3.61
C GLY A 162 15.16 -9.37 -3.54
N GLU A 163 15.72 -8.54 -4.41
CA GLU A 163 15.25 -7.18 -4.66
C GLU A 163 14.53 -7.16 -6.00
N ILE A 164 13.63 -6.21 -6.14
CA ILE A 164 13.00 -5.97 -7.43
C ILE A 164 13.98 -5.26 -8.34
#